data_981eb89cd3a8fd557582e44ed5a471e0
#
_entry.id   981eb89cd3a8fd557582e44ed5a471e0
#
_cell.length_a   1.000
_cell.length_b   1.000
_cell.length_c   1.000
_cell.angle_alpha   90.00
_cell.angle_beta   90.00
_cell.angle_gamma   90.00
#
_symmetry.space_group_name_H-M   'P 1'
#
loop_
_entity.id
_entity.type
_entity.pdbx_description
1 polymer ?
#
loop_
_entity_poly.entity_id
_entity_poly.type
_entity_poly.pdbx_seq_one_letter_code
_entity_poly.pdbx_strand_id
1 'polypeptide(L)'
;LIPEFVKAFGKSIQKGNNFVLKVCPMCEGQKTFEFVGTGGLWKCESCTNGDVYDIASLRSRLSETELYAGLAIPEPEKPSGLIEVASYVPPPERNRIPTGFTALDRTLNGLGRGGLTVVTGKTAGGKSTFTGQLALNAIQAGENVCFYSGELSSALFQNWIFSQAAGAQYMKPITTEFGRTDFAVDAEAEKYIRTWLKNRLYLYDNTDTKIISQNDIISKFEEAHRFYGCNYFVIDNLMTAKTAAAGDRDFWRAQANFTNEVKAFTNHHDVITILVAHPKKGNDGESYEDISGASEISNFATNVIGVRKFDDFDKDKMKTDADGTITVTKNREYGEVGKFDIRFDKATRRLAGYTDEVTEYDWIKEW
;
A
#
# COMPACT_ATOMS: atom_id res chain seq x y z
N LEU A 1 -41.21 -2.06 -15.90
CA LEU A 1 -40.66 -0.86 -15.25
C LEU A 1 -41.20 0.44 -15.88
N ILE A 2 -41.08 0.62 -17.20
CA ILE A 2 -41.59 1.82 -17.90
C ILE A 2 -43.07 2.05 -17.73
N PRO A 3 -43.96 1.02 -17.76
CA PRO A 3 -45.38 1.22 -17.53
C PRO A 3 -45.72 1.87 -16.18
N GLU A 4 -45.01 1.59 -15.15
CA GLU A 4 -45.20 2.14 -13.80
C GLU A 4 -44.66 3.58 -13.71
N PHE A 5 -43.52 3.84 -14.30
CA PHE A 5 -42.98 5.18 -14.44
C PHE A 5 -43.96 6.12 -15.18
N VAL A 6 -44.50 5.64 -16.30
CA VAL A 6 -45.47 6.44 -17.10
C VAL A 6 -46.75 6.74 -16.33
N LYS A 7 -47.21 5.84 -15.46
CA LYS A 7 -48.40 6.05 -14.60
C LYS A 7 -48.20 7.21 -13.62
N ALA A 8 -46.98 7.49 -13.19
CA ALA A 8 -46.67 8.60 -12.30
C ALA A 8 -46.94 9.98 -12.94
N PHE A 9 -46.97 10.07 -14.29
CA PHE A 9 -47.16 11.29 -15.03
C PHE A 9 -48.57 11.44 -15.61
N GLY A 10 -49.50 10.54 -15.26
CA GLY A 10 -50.93 10.65 -15.65
C GLY A 10 -51.42 9.52 -16.54
N LYS A 11 -52.62 9.71 -17.14
CA LYS A 11 -53.23 8.70 -18.01
C LYS A 11 -52.42 8.56 -19.30
N SER A 12 -51.85 7.39 -19.53
CA SER A 12 -51.14 7.05 -20.75
C SER A 12 -51.92 6.07 -21.62
N ILE A 13 -51.66 6.08 -22.93
CA ILE A 13 -52.19 5.14 -23.90
C ILE A 13 -51.01 4.31 -24.41
N GLN A 14 -51.07 3.00 -24.29
CA GLN A 14 -50.06 2.12 -24.88
C GLN A 14 -50.35 1.93 -26.38
N LYS A 15 -49.33 2.16 -27.21
CA LYS A 15 -49.37 1.92 -28.66
C LYS A 15 -48.18 1.01 -29.02
N GLY A 16 -48.46 -0.29 -29.15
CA GLY A 16 -47.41 -1.29 -29.35
C GLY A 16 -46.45 -1.32 -28.14
N ASN A 17 -45.17 -1.09 -28.39
CA ASN A 17 -44.14 -1.00 -27.34
C ASN A 17 -43.95 0.43 -26.77
N ASN A 18 -44.72 1.40 -27.23
CA ASN A 18 -44.62 2.81 -26.85
C ASN A 18 -45.76 3.22 -25.91
N PHE A 19 -45.50 4.19 -25.06
CA PHE A 19 -46.49 4.79 -24.16
C PHE A 19 -46.66 6.28 -24.50
N VAL A 20 -47.86 6.71 -24.74
CA VAL A 20 -48.17 8.08 -25.15
C VAL A 20 -48.91 8.80 -24.03
N LEU A 21 -48.41 9.98 -23.64
CA LEU A 21 -49.07 10.93 -22.73
C LEU A 21 -49.64 12.09 -23.48
N LYS A 22 -50.78 12.62 -23.00
CA LYS A 22 -51.46 13.82 -23.61
C LYS A 22 -50.73 15.11 -23.26
N VAL A 23 -50.00 15.13 -22.15
CA VAL A 23 -49.27 16.31 -21.68
C VAL A 23 -47.81 15.90 -21.49
N CYS A 24 -46.92 16.69 -22.06
CA CYS A 24 -45.48 16.47 -21.87
C CYS A 24 -45.07 16.82 -20.44
N PRO A 25 -44.48 15.92 -19.69
CA PRO A 25 -43.99 16.22 -18.32
C PRO A 25 -42.84 17.24 -18.28
N MET A 26 -42.16 17.47 -19.41
CA MET A 26 -41.04 18.41 -19.51
C MET A 26 -41.44 19.84 -19.77
N CYS A 27 -42.34 20.07 -20.76
CA CYS A 27 -42.73 21.43 -21.19
C CYS A 27 -44.21 21.75 -20.93
N GLU A 28 -44.98 20.84 -20.34
CA GLU A 28 -46.41 20.94 -20.09
C GLU A 28 -47.26 21.17 -21.35
N GLY A 29 -46.62 21.06 -22.51
CA GLY A 29 -47.31 21.20 -23.80
C GLY A 29 -48.37 20.10 -24.00
N GLN A 30 -49.54 20.47 -24.55
CA GLN A 30 -50.64 19.53 -24.89
C GLN A 30 -50.42 18.81 -26.22
N LYS A 31 -49.16 18.50 -26.53
CA LYS A 31 -48.80 17.74 -27.72
C LYS A 31 -48.28 16.36 -27.35
N THR A 32 -48.17 15.50 -28.35
CA THR A 32 -47.80 14.12 -28.17
C THR A 32 -46.43 13.98 -27.51
N PHE A 33 -46.42 13.42 -26.31
CA PHE A 33 -45.24 12.96 -25.65
C PHE A 33 -45.25 11.43 -25.67
N GLU A 34 -44.16 10.84 -26.10
CA GLU A 34 -44.06 9.39 -26.31
C GLU A 34 -42.82 8.82 -25.69
N PHE A 35 -42.97 7.78 -24.84
CA PHE A 35 -41.90 6.88 -24.46
C PHE A 35 -41.69 5.82 -25.54
N VAL A 36 -40.47 5.70 -26.04
CA VAL A 36 -40.13 4.85 -27.19
C VAL A 36 -39.59 3.51 -26.69
N GLY A 37 -40.36 2.45 -26.89
CA GLY A 37 -39.95 1.09 -26.56
C GLY A 37 -39.78 0.85 -25.05
N THR A 38 -38.90 -0.09 -24.68
CA THR A 38 -38.58 -0.48 -23.30
C THR A 38 -37.30 0.15 -22.76
N GLY A 39 -36.61 0.94 -23.58
CA GLY A 39 -35.28 1.51 -23.26
C GLY A 39 -35.31 2.82 -22.45
N GLY A 40 -36.50 3.30 -22.07
CA GLY A 40 -36.62 4.54 -21.28
C GLY A 40 -36.38 5.83 -22.06
N LEU A 41 -36.28 5.78 -23.39
CA LEU A 41 -36.17 6.96 -24.25
C LEU A 41 -37.51 7.60 -24.42
N TRP A 42 -37.55 8.94 -24.55
CA TRP A 42 -38.75 9.70 -24.82
C TRP A 42 -38.53 10.74 -25.90
N LYS A 43 -39.61 11.14 -26.53
CA LYS A 43 -39.67 12.27 -27.48
C LYS A 43 -40.92 13.10 -27.27
N CYS A 44 -40.80 14.39 -27.47
CA CYS A 44 -41.89 15.32 -27.45
C CYS A 44 -41.88 16.19 -28.73
N GLU A 45 -43.04 16.36 -29.35
CA GLU A 45 -43.15 17.19 -30.56
C GLU A 45 -42.94 18.69 -30.32
N SER A 46 -42.98 19.13 -29.05
CA SER A 46 -42.90 20.55 -28.69
C SER A 46 -41.58 20.99 -28.11
N CYS A 47 -40.80 20.09 -27.47
CA CYS A 47 -39.57 20.49 -26.82
C CYS A 47 -38.32 19.74 -27.32
N THR A 48 -38.16 18.46 -26.97
CA THR A 48 -36.95 17.72 -27.30
C THR A 48 -37.15 16.20 -27.10
N ASN A 49 -36.07 15.46 -27.03
CA ASN A 49 -36.05 14.05 -26.67
C ASN A 49 -34.98 13.83 -25.58
N GLY A 50 -35.05 12.71 -24.91
CA GLY A 50 -34.11 12.33 -23.85
C GLY A 50 -34.46 10.96 -23.27
N ASP A 51 -34.01 10.72 -22.05
CA ASP A 51 -34.31 9.51 -21.29
C ASP A 51 -35.13 9.78 -20.02
N VAL A 52 -35.46 8.72 -19.29
CA VAL A 52 -36.28 8.83 -18.07
C VAL A 52 -35.62 9.63 -16.97
N TYR A 53 -34.29 9.71 -16.97
CA TYR A 53 -33.52 10.45 -15.95
C TYR A 53 -33.60 11.95 -16.14
N ASP A 54 -33.73 12.43 -17.40
CA ASP A 54 -33.95 13.85 -17.69
C ASP A 54 -35.27 14.33 -17.06
N ILE A 55 -36.34 13.51 -17.15
CA ILE A 55 -37.63 13.82 -16.58
C ILE A 55 -37.57 13.79 -15.05
N ALA A 56 -36.90 12.79 -14.49
CA ALA A 56 -36.73 12.65 -13.05
C ALA A 56 -35.98 13.83 -12.43
N SER A 57 -34.89 14.28 -13.08
CA SER A 57 -34.08 15.40 -12.60
C SER A 57 -34.76 16.76 -12.65
N LEU A 58 -35.62 16.96 -13.64
CA LEU A 58 -36.29 18.26 -13.89
C LEU A 58 -37.60 18.45 -13.10
N ARG A 59 -38.24 17.38 -12.66
CA ARG A 59 -39.54 17.44 -11.97
C ARG A 59 -39.51 16.79 -10.60
N SER A 60 -38.57 17.08 -9.80
CA SER A 60 -38.46 16.56 -8.42
C SER A 60 -39.58 17.14 -7.50
N ARG A 61 -40.81 16.70 -7.69
CA ARG A 61 -41.83 16.70 -6.62
C ARG A 61 -41.62 15.51 -5.65
N LEU A 62 -40.80 14.55 -6.04
CA LEU A 62 -40.28 13.42 -5.23
C LEU A 62 -38.78 13.63 -5.14
N SER A 63 -38.18 13.33 -3.99
CA SER A 63 -36.75 13.28 -3.92
C SER A 63 -36.25 12.23 -4.91
N GLU A 64 -35.02 12.39 -5.40
CA GLU A 64 -34.43 11.47 -6.37
C GLU A 64 -34.44 10.02 -5.84
N THR A 65 -34.19 9.85 -4.55
CA THR A 65 -34.24 8.55 -3.83
C THR A 65 -35.66 7.96 -3.81
N GLU A 66 -36.73 8.78 -3.58
CA GLU A 66 -38.10 8.30 -3.57
C GLU A 66 -38.58 7.92 -4.99
N LEU A 67 -38.12 8.65 -6.02
CA LEU A 67 -38.42 8.33 -7.40
C LEU A 67 -37.82 6.98 -7.81
N TYR A 68 -36.54 6.75 -7.54
CA TYR A 68 -35.87 5.48 -7.88
C TYR A 68 -36.39 4.30 -7.06
N ALA A 69 -36.64 4.48 -5.78
CA ALA A 69 -37.16 3.42 -4.91
C ALA A 69 -38.61 3.06 -5.26
N GLY A 70 -39.47 4.05 -5.50
CA GLY A 70 -40.90 3.84 -5.84
C GLY A 70 -41.13 3.24 -7.22
N LEU A 71 -40.22 3.49 -8.16
CA LEU A 71 -40.36 3.06 -9.56
C LEU A 71 -39.50 1.83 -9.88
N ALA A 72 -38.74 1.31 -8.92
CA ALA A 72 -37.75 0.24 -9.12
C ALA A 72 -36.78 0.52 -10.30
N ILE A 73 -36.53 1.80 -10.59
CA ILE A 73 -35.52 2.23 -11.53
C ILE A 73 -34.17 2.15 -10.78
N PRO A 74 -33.16 1.46 -11.30
CA PRO A 74 -31.84 1.50 -10.65
C PRO A 74 -31.35 2.95 -10.61
N GLU A 75 -30.87 3.38 -9.44
CA GLU A 75 -30.15 4.66 -9.36
C GLU A 75 -29.09 4.70 -10.47
N PRO A 76 -28.94 5.84 -11.17
CA PRO A 76 -27.84 5.97 -12.12
C PRO A 76 -26.54 5.69 -11.36
N GLU A 77 -25.74 4.78 -11.88
CA GLU A 77 -24.42 4.53 -11.31
C GLU A 77 -23.69 5.88 -11.26
N LYS A 78 -23.41 6.34 -10.04
CA LYS A 78 -22.55 7.52 -9.87
C LYS A 78 -21.25 7.25 -10.60
N PRO A 79 -20.71 8.21 -11.37
CA PRO A 79 -19.45 7.99 -12.05
C PRO A 79 -18.42 7.48 -11.04
N SER A 80 -17.93 6.25 -11.24
CA SER A 80 -16.91 5.67 -10.36
C SER A 80 -15.66 6.54 -10.38
N GLY A 81 -15.07 6.79 -9.20
CA GLY A 81 -13.82 7.53 -9.08
C GLY A 81 -13.94 9.05 -8.88
N LEU A 82 -15.15 9.59 -8.74
CA LEU A 82 -15.36 10.99 -8.36
C LEU A 82 -15.93 11.08 -6.94
N ILE A 83 -15.35 11.95 -6.13
CA ILE A 83 -15.79 12.26 -4.78
C ILE A 83 -16.09 13.75 -4.71
N GLU A 84 -17.27 14.12 -4.26
CA GLU A 84 -17.57 15.50 -3.90
C GLU A 84 -16.88 15.85 -2.58
N VAL A 85 -15.85 16.68 -2.65
CA VAL A 85 -14.97 16.95 -1.50
C VAL A 85 -15.73 17.58 -0.32
N ALA A 86 -16.73 18.41 -0.59
CA ALA A 86 -17.50 19.10 0.45
C ALA A 86 -18.38 18.14 1.27
N SER A 87 -18.86 17.07 0.66
CA SER A 87 -19.72 16.07 1.31
C SER A 87 -18.95 14.81 1.75
N TYR A 88 -17.67 14.69 1.38
CA TYR A 88 -16.84 13.55 1.75
C TYR A 88 -16.57 13.52 3.25
N VAL A 89 -17.01 12.45 3.89
CA VAL A 89 -16.66 12.15 5.27
C VAL A 89 -15.54 11.11 5.23
N PRO A 90 -14.31 11.49 5.61
CA PRO A 90 -13.22 10.51 5.65
C PRO A 90 -13.55 9.40 6.65
N PRO A 91 -13.12 8.16 6.38
CA PRO A 91 -13.23 7.09 7.36
C PRO A 91 -12.50 7.52 8.65
N PRO A 92 -12.87 6.96 9.82
CA PRO A 92 -12.17 7.25 11.06
C PRO A 92 -10.68 6.95 10.87
N GLU A 93 -9.85 7.88 11.36
CA GLU A 93 -8.40 7.75 11.24
C GLU A 93 -7.95 6.44 11.90
N ARG A 94 -7.37 5.55 11.12
CA ARG A 94 -6.78 4.32 11.65
C ARG A 94 -5.45 4.65 12.29
N ASN A 95 -5.10 3.89 13.34
CA ASN A 95 -3.81 4.07 14.01
C ASN A 95 -2.66 3.99 13.00
N ARG A 96 -1.77 4.95 13.07
CA ARG A 96 -0.52 4.94 12.33
C ARG A 96 0.42 3.89 12.94
N ILE A 97 1.21 3.25 12.11
CA ILE A 97 2.11 2.19 12.57
C ILE A 97 3.47 2.80 12.92
N PRO A 98 3.93 2.65 14.17
CA PRO A 98 5.23 3.16 14.56
C PRO A 98 6.35 2.41 13.83
N THR A 99 7.39 3.13 13.44
CA THR A 99 8.60 2.55 12.86
C THR A 99 9.48 1.90 13.93
N GLY A 100 9.31 2.33 15.19
CA GLY A 100 10.14 1.92 16.32
C GLY A 100 11.46 2.69 16.44
N PHE A 101 11.62 3.76 15.66
CA PHE A 101 12.72 4.72 15.76
C PHE A 101 12.13 6.07 16.15
N THR A 102 12.40 6.52 17.38
CA THR A 102 11.76 7.72 17.95
C THR A 102 11.87 8.96 17.07
N ALA A 103 13.06 9.21 16.52
CA ALA A 103 13.29 10.37 15.65
C ALA A 103 12.55 10.23 14.32
N LEU A 104 12.52 9.02 13.74
CA LEU A 104 11.80 8.75 12.50
C LEU A 104 10.28 8.87 12.68
N ASP A 105 9.76 8.35 13.81
CA ASP A 105 8.34 8.45 14.15
C ASP A 105 7.89 9.89 14.40
N ARG A 106 8.74 10.73 14.99
CA ARG A 106 8.46 12.17 15.13
C ARG A 106 8.37 12.86 13.77
N THR A 107 9.27 12.54 12.85
CA THR A 107 9.32 13.15 11.51
C THR A 107 8.17 12.70 10.62
N LEU A 108 7.82 11.40 10.64
CA LEU A 108 6.77 10.82 9.79
C LEU A 108 5.40 10.76 10.48
N ASN A 109 5.34 11.00 11.79
CA ASN A 109 4.18 10.67 12.61
C ASN A 109 3.77 9.19 12.49
N GLY A 110 4.76 8.26 12.42
CA GLY A 110 4.57 6.87 12.06
C GLY A 110 4.21 6.66 10.58
N LEU A 111 3.94 5.44 10.17
CA LEU A 111 3.55 5.09 8.80
C LEU A 111 2.03 5.10 8.66
N GLY A 112 1.52 5.91 7.71
CA GLY A 112 0.10 6.01 7.40
C GLY A 112 -0.37 4.97 6.38
N ARG A 113 -1.64 4.56 6.49
CA ARG A 113 -2.28 3.67 5.51
C ARG A 113 -2.45 4.39 4.17
N GLY A 114 -2.55 3.62 3.08
CA GLY A 114 -2.47 4.15 1.72
C GLY A 114 -1.07 4.69 1.37
N GLY A 115 -0.10 4.60 2.29
CA GLY A 115 1.26 5.12 2.14
C GLY A 115 2.22 4.12 1.51
N LEU A 116 2.87 4.50 0.39
CA LEU A 116 4.02 3.80 -0.17
C LEU A 116 5.31 4.45 0.35
N THR A 117 6.09 3.70 1.12
CA THR A 117 7.41 4.15 1.59
C THR A 117 8.52 3.44 0.80
N VAL A 118 9.37 4.22 0.16
CA VAL A 118 10.56 3.69 -0.54
C VAL A 118 11.77 3.75 0.39
N VAL A 119 12.44 2.61 0.55
CA VAL A 119 13.69 2.49 1.29
C VAL A 119 14.83 2.34 0.31
N THR A 120 15.84 3.18 0.41
CA THR A 120 17.02 3.18 -0.48
C THR A 120 18.33 3.20 0.32
N GLY A 121 19.44 2.96 -0.35
CA GLY A 121 20.79 2.95 0.24
C GLY A 121 21.71 1.99 -0.50
N LYS A 122 23.01 2.13 -0.28
CA LYS A 122 24.05 1.26 -0.90
C LYS A 122 23.81 -0.23 -0.67
N THR A 123 24.38 -1.06 -1.53
CA THR A 123 24.46 -2.50 -1.29
C THR A 123 25.19 -2.74 0.07
N ALA A 124 24.69 -3.68 0.85
CA ALA A 124 25.12 -3.92 2.23
C ALA A 124 24.91 -2.75 3.23
N GLY A 125 24.17 -1.70 2.82
CA GLY A 125 23.88 -0.53 3.66
C GLY A 125 22.84 -0.76 4.77
N GLY A 126 22.31 -1.99 4.93
CA GLY A 126 21.37 -2.33 6.02
C GLY A 126 19.88 -2.24 5.64
N LYS A 127 19.53 -2.07 4.36
CA LYS A 127 18.13 -1.97 3.89
C LYS A 127 17.26 -3.14 4.34
N SER A 128 17.67 -4.38 4.03
CA SER A 128 16.91 -5.59 4.40
C SER A 128 16.83 -5.78 5.92
N THR A 129 17.86 -5.38 6.65
CA THR A 129 17.87 -5.35 8.12
C THR A 129 16.82 -4.35 8.63
N PHE A 130 16.79 -3.16 8.07
CA PHE A 130 15.85 -2.12 8.43
C PHE A 130 14.40 -2.51 8.11
N THR A 131 14.14 -3.03 6.91
CA THR A 131 12.78 -3.44 6.52
C THR A 131 12.28 -4.66 7.30
N GLY A 132 13.17 -5.60 7.65
CA GLY A 132 12.84 -6.72 8.54
C GLY A 132 12.41 -6.23 9.92
N GLN A 133 13.12 -5.25 10.48
CA GLN A 133 12.77 -4.67 11.77
C GLN A 133 11.47 -3.84 11.72
N LEU A 134 11.24 -3.08 10.65
CA LEU A 134 9.95 -2.40 10.44
C LEU A 134 8.78 -3.40 10.40
N ALA A 135 8.98 -4.56 9.76
CA ALA A 135 7.99 -5.64 9.73
C ALA A 135 7.68 -6.18 11.13
N LEU A 136 8.70 -6.42 11.96
CA LEU A 136 8.52 -6.86 13.36
C LEU A 136 7.82 -5.79 14.21
N ASN A 137 8.16 -4.53 14.03
CA ASN A 137 7.50 -3.41 14.71
C ASN A 137 6.03 -3.26 14.29
N ALA A 138 5.72 -3.52 13.02
CA ALA A 138 4.34 -3.57 12.54
C ALA A 138 3.55 -4.74 13.18
N ILE A 139 4.16 -5.92 13.31
CA ILE A 139 3.56 -7.07 14.02
C ILE A 139 3.33 -6.75 15.50
N GLN A 140 4.27 -6.08 16.14
CA GLN A 140 4.14 -5.61 17.52
C GLN A 140 2.97 -4.62 17.68
N ALA A 141 2.72 -3.80 16.66
CA ALA A 141 1.57 -2.89 16.60
C ALA A 141 0.24 -3.55 16.21
N GLY A 142 0.23 -4.88 15.98
CA GLY A 142 -0.96 -5.68 15.70
C GLY A 142 -1.25 -5.92 14.21
N GLU A 143 -0.33 -5.59 13.31
CA GLU A 143 -0.51 -5.83 11.87
C GLU A 143 -0.07 -7.24 11.47
N ASN A 144 -0.75 -7.80 10.47
CA ASN A 144 -0.27 -8.95 9.74
C ASN A 144 0.56 -8.49 8.56
N VAL A 145 1.72 -9.09 8.38
CA VAL A 145 2.74 -8.69 7.42
C VAL A 145 2.91 -9.74 6.34
N CYS A 146 2.97 -9.32 5.08
CA CYS A 146 3.42 -10.15 3.97
C CYS A 146 4.71 -9.58 3.38
N PHE A 147 5.74 -10.42 3.27
CA PHE A 147 7.07 -10.04 2.84
C PHE A 147 7.47 -10.77 1.55
N TYR A 148 7.89 -10.04 0.54
CA TYR A 148 8.61 -10.58 -0.61
C TYR A 148 10.10 -10.29 -0.45
N SER A 149 10.92 -11.35 -0.38
CA SER A 149 12.38 -11.25 -0.36
C SER A 149 12.95 -11.89 -1.62
N GLY A 150 13.47 -11.07 -2.51
CA GLY A 150 14.06 -11.55 -3.76
C GLY A 150 15.55 -11.91 -3.67
N GLU A 151 16.21 -11.53 -2.57
CA GLU A 151 17.66 -11.77 -2.38
C GLU A 151 17.96 -12.87 -1.36
N LEU A 152 17.12 -13.02 -0.34
CA LEU A 152 17.33 -13.99 0.72
C LEU A 152 16.54 -15.27 0.46
N SER A 153 17.17 -16.42 0.68
CA SER A 153 16.42 -17.68 0.79
C SER A 153 15.49 -17.64 2.00
N SER A 154 14.40 -18.42 1.96
CA SER A 154 13.42 -18.48 3.06
C SER A 154 14.08 -18.83 4.39
N ALA A 155 15.07 -19.74 4.42
CA ALA A 155 15.81 -20.11 5.62
C ALA A 155 16.65 -18.95 6.15
N LEU A 156 17.36 -18.23 5.29
CA LEU A 156 18.16 -17.08 5.69
C LEU A 156 17.31 -15.91 6.17
N PHE A 157 16.21 -15.65 5.48
CA PHE A 157 15.20 -14.67 5.90
C PHE A 157 14.67 -14.99 7.30
N GLN A 158 14.25 -16.24 7.53
CA GLN A 158 13.75 -16.69 8.83
C GLN A 158 14.79 -16.48 9.93
N ASN A 159 16.04 -16.88 9.69
CA ASN A 159 17.11 -16.70 10.67
C ASN A 159 17.34 -15.22 11.02
N TRP A 160 17.27 -14.31 10.03
CA TRP A 160 17.43 -12.89 10.28
C TRP A 160 16.27 -12.32 11.10
N ILE A 161 15.04 -12.65 10.72
CA ILE A 161 13.83 -12.21 11.44
C ILE A 161 13.85 -12.73 12.89
N PHE A 162 14.24 -13.98 13.11
CA PHE A 162 14.32 -14.56 14.45
C PHE A 162 15.41 -13.92 15.30
N SER A 163 16.59 -13.66 14.74
CA SER A 163 17.65 -12.92 15.44
C SER A 163 17.17 -11.52 15.84
N GLN A 164 16.51 -10.82 14.93
CA GLN A 164 15.95 -9.50 15.23
C GLN A 164 14.82 -9.56 16.27
N ALA A 165 13.98 -10.59 16.24
CA ALA A 165 12.91 -10.76 17.21
C ALA A 165 13.47 -11.10 18.61
N ALA A 166 14.52 -11.89 18.69
CA ALA A 166 15.03 -12.41 19.97
C ALA A 166 15.54 -11.32 20.92
N GLY A 167 16.37 -10.41 20.45
CA GLY A 167 17.09 -9.50 21.34
C GLY A 167 18.37 -10.12 21.92
N ALA A 168 19.28 -9.28 22.42
CA ALA A 168 20.66 -9.68 22.77
C ALA A 168 20.73 -10.77 23.84
N GLN A 169 19.85 -10.72 24.86
CA GLN A 169 19.85 -11.66 25.98
C GLN A 169 19.48 -13.10 25.58
N TYR A 170 18.88 -13.30 24.43
CA TYR A 170 18.49 -14.62 23.91
C TYR A 170 19.36 -15.10 22.75
N MET A 171 20.49 -14.41 22.50
CA MET A 171 21.45 -14.80 21.48
C MET A 171 22.62 -15.59 22.14
N LYS A 172 22.96 -16.75 21.57
CA LYS A 172 24.09 -17.57 21.99
C LYS A 172 25.19 -17.50 20.95
N PRO A 173 26.46 -17.26 21.35
CA PRO A 173 27.55 -17.34 20.41
C PRO A 173 27.74 -18.80 19.95
N ILE A 174 27.95 -18.97 18.66
CA ILE A 174 28.27 -20.25 18.03
C ILE A 174 29.55 -20.13 17.22
N THR A 175 30.31 -21.23 17.11
CA THR A 175 31.44 -21.27 16.20
C THR A 175 31.03 -22.03 14.95
N THR A 176 31.15 -21.38 13.79
CA THR A 176 30.86 -22.02 12.50
C THR A 176 31.92 -23.07 12.15
N GLU A 177 31.63 -23.92 11.19
CA GLU A 177 32.54 -24.99 10.71
C GLU A 177 33.96 -24.46 10.35
N PHE A 178 34.02 -23.21 9.84
CA PHE A 178 35.28 -22.56 9.47
C PHE A 178 35.86 -21.66 10.57
N GLY A 179 35.47 -21.85 11.84
CA GLY A 179 36.03 -21.15 12.99
C GLY A 179 35.59 -19.71 13.20
N ARG A 180 34.58 -19.22 12.42
CA ARG A 180 34.02 -17.90 12.62
C ARG A 180 33.06 -17.91 13.80
N THR A 181 33.14 -16.90 14.65
CA THR A 181 32.08 -16.65 15.65
C THR A 181 30.86 -16.01 14.99
N ASP A 182 29.71 -16.64 15.19
CA ASP A 182 28.39 -16.15 14.79
C ASP A 182 27.44 -16.28 15.99
N PHE A 183 26.15 -15.96 15.80
CA PHE A 183 25.17 -16.00 16.86
C PHE A 183 23.93 -16.77 16.41
N ALA A 184 23.36 -17.55 17.31
CA ALA A 184 22.09 -18.25 17.10
C ALA A 184 21.09 -17.88 18.21
N VAL A 185 19.83 -17.89 17.88
CA VAL A 185 18.76 -17.70 18.86
C VAL A 185 18.73 -18.90 19.82
N ASP A 186 18.48 -18.66 21.09
CA ASP A 186 18.22 -19.72 22.06
C ASP A 186 17.05 -20.59 21.60
N ALA A 187 17.18 -21.92 21.71
CA ALA A 187 16.17 -22.85 21.19
C ALA A 187 14.81 -22.74 21.89
N GLU A 188 14.76 -22.37 23.16
CA GLU A 188 13.50 -22.11 23.85
C GLU A 188 12.90 -20.79 23.39
N ALA A 189 13.69 -19.71 23.32
CA ALA A 189 13.22 -18.42 22.79
C ALA A 189 12.67 -18.54 21.38
N GLU A 190 13.30 -19.37 20.54
CA GLU A 190 12.83 -19.62 19.18
C GLU A 190 11.41 -20.17 19.14
N LYS A 191 11.01 -21.06 20.09
CA LYS A 191 9.63 -21.60 20.14
C LYS A 191 8.61 -20.51 20.42
N TYR A 192 8.91 -19.58 21.33
CA TYR A 192 8.03 -18.47 21.64
C TYR A 192 7.95 -17.45 20.48
N ILE A 193 9.07 -17.16 19.85
CA ILE A 193 9.11 -16.31 18.65
C ILE A 193 8.27 -16.93 17.54
N ARG A 194 8.38 -18.25 17.30
CA ARG A 194 7.55 -18.95 16.29
C ARG A 194 6.07 -18.83 16.61
N THR A 195 5.70 -18.98 17.87
CA THR A 195 4.30 -18.84 18.32
C THR A 195 3.81 -17.41 18.11
N TRP A 196 4.61 -16.43 18.48
CA TRP A 196 4.27 -15.01 18.31
C TRP A 196 4.12 -14.59 16.84
N LEU A 197 4.97 -15.11 15.95
CA LEU A 197 4.91 -14.81 14.51
C LEU A 197 3.84 -15.62 13.76
N LYS A 198 3.28 -16.66 14.38
CA LYS A 198 2.28 -17.52 13.75
C LYS A 198 1.04 -16.70 13.37
N ASN A 199 0.60 -16.84 12.11
CA ASN A 199 -0.52 -16.12 11.50
C ASN A 199 -0.32 -14.58 11.44
N ARG A 200 0.91 -14.07 11.63
CA ARG A 200 1.22 -12.64 11.58
C ARG A 200 2.28 -12.28 10.54
N LEU A 201 3.19 -13.20 10.22
CA LEU A 201 4.23 -12.99 9.22
C LEU A 201 4.17 -14.06 8.14
N TYR A 202 4.00 -13.63 6.91
CA TYR A 202 3.98 -14.48 5.72
C TYR A 202 5.11 -14.06 4.78
N LEU A 203 5.85 -15.04 4.29
CA LEU A 203 6.88 -14.85 3.29
C LEU A 203 6.39 -15.42 1.96
N TYR A 204 6.51 -14.62 0.89
CA TYR A 204 6.27 -15.11 -0.46
C TYR A 204 7.29 -16.22 -0.79
N ASP A 205 6.79 -17.44 -0.98
CA ASP A 205 7.64 -18.57 -1.34
C ASP A 205 7.98 -18.51 -2.83
N ASN A 206 9.25 -18.28 -3.12
CA ASN A 206 9.80 -18.19 -4.47
C ASN A 206 10.55 -19.46 -4.92
N THR A 207 10.46 -20.54 -4.13
CA THR A 207 11.23 -21.77 -4.40
C THR A 207 10.69 -22.55 -5.60
N ASP A 208 9.38 -22.52 -5.83
CA ASP A 208 8.71 -23.27 -6.91
C ASP A 208 8.67 -22.53 -8.26
N THR A 209 9.01 -21.24 -8.28
CA THR A 209 8.95 -20.43 -9.50
C THR A 209 10.33 -20.10 -10.04
N LYS A 210 10.61 -20.50 -11.30
CA LYS A 210 11.86 -20.18 -11.97
C LYS A 210 12.03 -18.68 -12.27
N ILE A 211 10.94 -17.96 -12.41
CA ILE A 211 10.88 -16.52 -12.70
C ILE A 211 9.65 -15.96 -12.00
N ILE A 212 9.85 -14.98 -11.12
CA ILE A 212 8.76 -14.23 -10.48
C ILE A 212 8.53 -12.97 -11.29
N SER A 213 7.33 -12.83 -11.84
CA SER A 213 6.92 -11.59 -12.49
C SER A 213 6.40 -10.58 -11.46
N GLN A 214 6.38 -9.32 -11.85
CA GLN A 214 5.80 -8.24 -11.04
C GLN A 214 4.32 -8.48 -10.74
N ASN A 215 3.57 -9.00 -11.72
CA ASN A 215 2.16 -9.34 -11.56
C ASN A 215 1.94 -10.47 -10.55
N ASP A 216 2.88 -11.42 -10.45
CA ASP A 216 2.81 -12.51 -9.47
C ASP A 216 2.91 -11.96 -8.05
N ILE A 217 3.77 -10.96 -7.81
CA ILE A 217 3.91 -10.32 -6.48
C ILE A 217 2.61 -9.63 -6.08
N ILE A 218 2.03 -8.81 -6.96
CA ILE A 218 0.75 -8.14 -6.67
C ILE A 218 -0.36 -9.14 -6.42
N SER A 219 -0.48 -10.18 -7.28
CA SER A 219 -1.48 -11.23 -7.09
C SER A 219 -1.34 -11.94 -5.74
N LYS A 220 -0.11 -12.22 -5.29
CA LYS A 220 0.14 -12.83 -3.98
C LYS A 220 -0.16 -11.88 -2.82
N PHE A 221 0.05 -10.59 -3.00
CA PHE A 221 -0.32 -9.59 -2.01
C PHE A 221 -1.84 -9.45 -1.89
N GLU A 222 -2.57 -9.52 -3.01
CA GLU A 222 -4.04 -9.59 -3.01
C GLU A 222 -4.53 -10.83 -2.25
N GLU A 223 -3.94 -12.00 -2.50
CA GLU A 223 -4.24 -13.22 -1.77
C GLU A 223 -3.94 -13.06 -0.27
N ALA A 224 -2.77 -12.51 0.09
CA ALA A 224 -2.36 -12.31 1.48
C ALA A 224 -3.28 -11.33 2.22
N HIS A 225 -3.69 -10.25 1.56
CA HIS A 225 -4.66 -9.32 2.11
C HIS A 225 -6.01 -10.01 2.35
N ARG A 226 -6.52 -10.71 1.34
CA ARG A 226 -7.86 -11.32 1.38
C ARG A 226 -7.98 -12.49 2.35
N PHE A 227 -6.99 -13.39 2.38
CA PHE A 227 -7.09 -14.66 3.12
C PHE A 227 -6.40 -14.64 4.48
N TYR A 228 -5.37 -13.79 4.66
CA TYR A 228 -4.59 -13.74 5.89
C TYR A 228 -4.69 -12.39 6.60
N GLY A 229 -5.47 -11.44 6.06
CA GLY A 229 -5.67 -10.13 6.65
C GLY A 229 -4.39 -9.30 6.73
N CYS A 230 -3.43 -9.53 5.82
CA CYS A 230 -2.22 -8.73 5.76
C CYS A 230 -2.55 -7.31 5.34
N ASN A 231 -2.06 -6.33 6.10
CA ASN A 231 -2.23 -4.91 5.83
C ASN A 231 -0.89 -4.15 5.77
N TYR A 232 0.21 -4.87 5.97
CA TYR A 232 1.56 -4.35 5.88
C TYR A 232 2.36 -5.22 4.91
N PHE A 233 2.91 -4.62 3.86
CA PHE A 233 3.58 -5.33 2.77
C PHE A 233 5.00 -4.83 2.59
N VAL A 234 5.93 -5.75 2.33
CA VAL A 234 7.34 -5.41 2.07
C VAL A 234 7.81 -6.07 0.80
N ILE A 235 8.42 -5.30 -0.09
CA ILE A 235 9.09 -5.77 -1.31
C ILE A 235 10.59 -5.48 -1.19
N ASP A 236 11.38 -6.50 -0.95
CA ASP A 236 12.85 -6.42 -0.86
C ASP A 236 13.49 -7.39 -1.87
N ASN A 237 13.87 -6.96 -3.10
CA ASN A 237 13.82 -5.58 -3.59
C ASN A 237 13.17 -5.50 -4.98
N LEU A 238 12.97 -4.27 -5.45
CA LEU A 238 12.38 -3.95 -6.75
C LEU A 238 13.13 -4.59 -7.93
N MET A 239 14.46 -4.74 -7.86
CA MET A 239 15.28 -5.24 -8.97
C MET A 239 15.17 -6.76 -9.18
N THR A 240 14.76 -7.51 -8.17
CA THR A 240 14.58 -8.97 -8.24
C THR A 240 13.24 -9.35 -8.84
N ALA A 241 12.27 -8.44 -8.84
CA ALA A 241 11.01 -8.58 -9.56
C ALA A 241 11.29 -8.44 -11.06
N LYS A 242 11.56 -9.58 -11.74
CA LYS A 242 11.96 -9.57 -13.15
C LYS A 242 10.85 -9.03 -14.05
N THR A 243 11.24 -8.08 -14.90
CA THR A 243 10.44 -7.68 -16.05
C THR A 243 10.86 -8.49 -17.28
N ALA A 244 9.93 -8.80 -18.14
CA ALA A 244 10.21 -9.42 -19.46
C ALA A 244 10.89 -8.46 -20.45
N ALA A 245 11.43 -7.33 -19.98
CA ALA A 245 11.96 -6.24 -20.80
C ALA A 245 13.36 -6.53 -21.33
N ALA A 246 13.57 -6.27 -22.63
CA ALA A 246 14.75 -6.66 -23.40
C ALA A 246 15.87 -5.61 -23.47
N GLY A 247 15.79 -4.47 -22.76
CA GLY A 247 16.80 -3.40 -22.82
C GLY A 247 16.77 -2.45 -21.64
N ASP A 248 17.85 -1.68 -21.43
CA ASP A 248 18.01 -0.80 -20.25
C ASP A 248 16.89 0.24 -20.08
N ARG A 249 16.43 0.86 -21.16
CA ARG A 249 15.33 1.84 -21.11
C ARG A 249 14.00 1.19 -20.74
N ASP A 250 13.75 0.00 -21.24
CA ASP A 250 12.54 -0.77 -20.95
C ASP A 250 12.54 -1.27 -19.52
N PHE A 251 13.72 -1.59 -18.98
CA PHE A 251 13.90 -2.00 -17.59
C PHE A 251 13.48 -0.90 -16.59
N TRP A 252 13.92 0.33 -16.78
CA TRP A 252 13.55 1.45 -15.90
C TRP A 252 12.06 1.79 -16.00
N ARG A 253 11.52 1.76 -17.21
CA ARG A 253 10.09 1.97 -17.44
C ARG A 253 9.24 0.90 -16.77
N ALA A 254 9.66 -0.34 -16.84
CA ALA A 254 8.98 -1.45 -16.20
C ALA A 254 9.01 -1.34 -14.66
N GLN A 255 10.13 -0.89 -14.08
CA GLN A 255 10.20 -0.62 -12.64
C GLN A 255 9.27 0.51 -12.21
N ALA A 256 9.18 1.57 -13.00
CA ALA A 256 8.25 2.68 -12.76
C ALA A 256 6.79 2.20 -12.84
N ASN A 257 6.45 1.41 -13.84
CA ASN A 257 5.11 0.83 -13.99
C ASN A 257 4.75 -0.04 -12.78
N PHE A 258 5.65 -0.94 -12.38
CA PHE A 258 5.43 -1.77 -11.20
C PHE A 258 5.27 -0.95 -9.93
N THR A 259 6.08 0.09 -9.75
CA THR A 259 5.93 0.99 -8.59
C THR A 259 4.55 1.67 -8.59
N ASN A 260 4.03 2.04 -9.77
CA ASN A 260 2.69 2.59 -9.91
C ASN A 260 1.61 1.54 -9.55
N GLU A 261 1.76 0.29 -9.98
CA GLU A 261 0.86 -0.81 -9.62
C GLU A 261 0.88 -1.09 -8.11
N VAL A 262 2.07 -1.11 -7.50
CA VAL A 262 2.23 -1.22 -6.05
C VAL A 262 1.53 -0.05 -5.33
N LYS A 263 1.67 1.18 -5.85
CA LYS A 263 0.98 2.35 -5.29
C LYS A 263 -0.54 2.24 -5.44
N ALA A 264 -1.03 1.76 -6.59
CA ALA A 264 -2.46 1.54 -6.82
C ALA A 264 -3.02 0.48 -5.85
N PHE A 265 -2.33 -0.66 -5.68
CA PHE A 265 -2.66 -1.69 -4.68
C PHE A 265 -2.71 -1.09 -3.26
N THR A 266 -1.68 -0.34 -2.88
CA THR A 266 -1.55 0.29 -1.56
C THR A 266 -2.73 1.22 -1.26
N ASN A 267 -3.12 2.05 -2.24
CA ASN A 267 -4.25 2.98 -2.11
C ASN A 267 -5.60 2.26 -2.10
N HIS A 268 -5.77 1.27 -3.00
CA HIS A 268 -7.05 0.56 -3.15
C HIS A 268 -7.45 -0.18 -1.88
N HIS A 269 -6.49 -0.84 -1.24
CA HIS A 269 -6.71 -1.63 -0.04
C HIS A 269 -6.48 -0.86 1.27
N ASP A 270 -6.08 0.42 1.18
CA ASP A 270 -5.74 1.25 2.35
C ASP A 270 -4.72 0.56 3.28
N VAL A 271 -3.69 -0.03 2.69
CA VAL A 271 -2.60 -0.76 3.36
C VAL A 271 -1.31 0.05 3.42
N ILE A 272 -0.30 -0.45 4.11
CA ILE A 272 1.05 0.12 4.13
C ILE A 272 1.95 -0.74 3.25
N THR A 273 2.72 -0.12 2.36
CA THR A 273 3.70 -0.85 1.55
C THR A 273 5.09 -0.21 1.67
N ILE A 274 6.08 -1.06 1.94
CA ILE A 274 7.50 -0.72 1.93
C ILE A 274 8.13 -1.32 0.68
N LEU A 275 8.80 -0.50 -0.12
CA LEU A 275 9.48 -0.91 -1.34
C LEU A 275 10.97 -0.59 -1.24
N VAL A 276 11.81 -1.59 -1.33
CA VAL A 276 13.28 -1.40 -1.36
C VAL A 276 13.73 -1.16 -2.79
N ALA A 277 14.39 -0.03 -3.00
CA ALA A 277 14.99 0.35 -4.27
C ALA A 277 16.50 0.60 -4.13
N HIS A 278 17.27 0.26 -5.16
CA HIS A 278 18.71 0.53 -5.17
C HIS A 278 19.00 1.96 -5.67
N PRO A 279 20.06 2.60 -5.18
CA PRO A 279 20.51 3.87 -5.71
C PRO A 279 21.13 3.69 -7.10
N LYS A 280 21.27 4.80 -7.84
CA LYS A 280 22.08 4.86 -9.07
C LYS A 280 23.53 4.51 -8.75
N LYS A 281 24.21 3.88 -9.70
CA LYS A 281 25.65 3.56 -9.54
C LYS A 281 26.44 4.84 -9.26
N GLY A 282 27.24 4.81 -8.20
CA GLY A 282 28.08 5.92 -7.76
C GLY A 282 27.47 6.85 -6.72
N ASN A 283 26.20 6.72 -6.42
CA ASN A 283 25.50 7.53 -5.42
C ASN A 283 25.33 6.79 -4.09
N ASP A 284 25.22 7.54 -3.01
CA ASP A 284 25.12 6.99 -1.65
C ASP A 284 23.69 6.57 -1.27
N GLY A 285 22.69 6.98 -2.07
CA GLY A 285 21.28 6.74 -1.77
C GLY A 285 20.78 7.60 -0.60
N GLU A 286 21.48 8.66 -0.26
CA GLU A 286 21.09 9.62 0.79
C GLU A 286 20.11 10.68 0.28
N SER A 287 19.94 10.82 -1.04
CA SER A 287 18.96 11.70 -1.69
C SER A 287 17.88 10.88 -2.41
N TYR A 288 16.65 11.40 -2.45
CA TYR A 288 15.60 10.80 -3.28
C TYR A 288 15.93 10.81 -4.78
N GLU A 289 16.79 11.73 -5.22
CA GLU A 289 17.31 11.84 -6.60
C GLU A 289 18.29 10.70 -6.93
N ASP A 290 18.86 10.08 -5.93
CA ASP A 290 19.85 9.00 -6.06
C ASP A 290 19.19 7.65 -6.41
N ILE A 291 17.89 7.50 -6.25
CA ILE A 291 17.19 6.24 -6.54
C ILE A 291 17.36 5.90 -8.03
N SER A 292 17.69 4.65 -8.34
CA SER A 292 17.82 4.15 -9.70
C SER A 292 16.41 4.14 -10.36
N GLY A 293 16.25 4.79 -11.53
CA GLY A 293 14.93 5.09 -12.09
C GLY A 293 14.22 6.27 -11.41
N ALA A 294 14.96 7.16 -10.82
CA ALA A 294 14.72 8.04 -9.69
C ALA A 294 13.45 8.89 -9.70
N SER A 295 13.15 9.56 -10.79
CA SER A 295 12.05 10.53 -10.78
C SER A 295 10.69 9.86 -10.68
N GLU A 296 10.49 8.77 -11.40
CA GLU A 296 9.21 8.09 -11.44
C GLU A 296 8.95 7.32 -10.13
N ILE A 297 9.92 6.53 -9.63
CA ILE A 297 9.76 5.76 -8.39
C ILE A 297 9.55 6.69 -7.20
N SER A 298 10.37 7.73 -7.08
CA SER A 298 10.24 8.69 -5.99
C SER A 298 8.94 9.49 -6.08
N ASN A 299 8.41 9.75 -7.29
CA ASN A 299 7.15 10.48 -7.47
C ASN A 299 5.94 9.71 -6.93
N PHE A 300 5.92 8.38 -7.03
CA PHE A 300 4.84 7.57 -6.48
C PHE A 300 4.92 7.42 -4.96
N ALA A 301 6.11 7.54 -4.37
CA ALA A 301 6.32 7.38 -2.94
C ALA A 301 5.66 8.49 -2.11
N THR A 302 5.04 8.09 -1.00
CA THR A 302 4.60 8.98 0.08
C THR A 302 5.82 9.43 0.89
N ASN A 303 6.68 8.48 1.25
CA ASN A 303 7.92 8.72 1.97
C ASN A 303 9.10 8.10 1.24
N VAL A 304 10.29 8.72 1.36
CA VAL A 304 11.57 8.15 0.92
C VAL A 304 12.54 8.18 2.09
N ILE A 305 13.07 7.01 2.42
CA ILE A 305 13.99 6.79 3.54
C ILE A 305 15.29 6.21 3.01
N GLY A 306 16.40 6.93 3.21
CA GLY A 306 17.74 6.44 2.97
C GLY A 306 18.29 5.71 4.20
N VAL A 307 18.93 4.56 4.00
CA VAL A 307 19.64 3.81 5.06
C VAL A 307 21.09 3.66 4.66
N ARG A 308 21.98 4.14 5.52
CA ARG A 308 23.43 4.05 5.34
C ARG A 308 24.07 3.43 6.57
N LYS A 309 24.85 2.38 6.36
CA LYS A 309 25.77 1.85 7.35
C LYS A 309 27.15 2.50 7.17
N PHE A 310 27.81 2.83 8.27
CA PHE A 310 29.17 3.36 8.28
C PHE A 310 30.20 2.23 8.37
N ASP A 311 31.26 2.38 7.62
CA ASP A 311 32.51 1.62 7.82
C ASP A 311 33.46 2.38 8.76
N ASP A 312 34.61 1.78 9.05
CA ASP A 312 35.58 2.39 9.95
C ASP A 312 36.13 3.71 9.39
N PHE A 313 36.27 3.82 8.07
CA PHE A 313 36.70 5.06 7.41
C PHE A 313 35.65 6.16 7.55
N ASP A 314 34.36 5.82 7.38
CA ASP A 314 33.27 6.78 7.59
C ASP A 314 33.27 7.29 9.04
N LYS A 315 33.44 6.40 10.02
CA LYS A 315 33.46 6.74 11.45
C LYS A 315 34.61 7.69 11.79
N ASP A 316 35.81 7.37 11.34
CA ASP A 316 37.01 8.19 11.56
C ASP A 316 36.87 9.58 10.92
N LYS A 317 36.38 9.61 9.68
CA LYS A 317 36.17 10.86 8.92
C LYS A 317 35.14 11.77 9.57
N MET A 318 34.03 11.20 10.03
CA MET A 318 32.94 11.96 10.65
C MET A 318 33.12 12.16 12.15
N LYS A 319 34.13 11.52 12.77
CA LYS A 319 34.37 11.52 14.21
C LYS A 319 33.12 11.14 15.01
N THR A 320 32.48 10.05 14.59
CA THR A 320 31.27 9.54 15.20
C THR A 320 31.45 8.08 15.63
N ASP A 321 30.76 7.69 16.69
CA ASP A 321 30.61 6.31 17.15
C ASP A 321 29.29 5.67 16.69
N ALA A 322 28.47 6.41 15.95
CA ALA A 322 27.28 5.86 15.31
C ALA A 322 27.65 4.78 14.28
N ASP A 323 26.79 3.79 14.12
CA ASP A 323 26.99 2.71 13.14
C ASP A 323 26.37 3.02 11.76
N GLY A 324 25.65 4.10 11.65
CA GLY A 324 25.02 4.53 10.40
C GLY A 324 24.01 5.64 10.60
N THR A 325 23.26 5.92 9.53
CA THR A 325 22.19 6.91 9.55
C THR A 325 20.94 6.41 8.84
N ILE A 326 19.78 6.89 9.29
CA ILE A 326 18.51 6.89 8.58
C ILE A 326 18.22 8.33 8.17
N THR A 327 17.90 8.55 6.89
CA THR A 327 17.62 9.87 6.33
C THR A 327 16.24 9.88 5.70
N VAL A 328 15.33 10.72 6.18
CA VAL A 328 14.06 11.01 5.50
C VAL A 328 14.33 12.11 4.47
N THR A 329 14.25 11.76 3.19
CA THR A 329 14.50 12.70 2.08
C THR A 329 13.20 13.19 1.42
N LYS A 330 12.09 12.49 1.68
CA LYS A 330 10.76 12.88 1.24
C LYS A 330 9.73 12.46 2.28
N ASN A 331 8.83 13.37 2.59
CA ASN A 331 7.66 13.15 3.43
C ASN A 331 6.52 13.99 2.84
N ARG A 332 5.60 13.34 2.13
CA ARG A 332 4.54 14.03 1.38
C ARG A 332 3.43 14.55 2.28
N GLU A 333 3.23 13.95 3.45
CA GLU A 333 2.15 14.32 4.36
C GLU A 333 2.48 15.56 5.17
N TYR A 334 3.72 15.63 5.71
CA TYR A 334 4.11 16.71 6.63
C TYR A 334 5.19 17.63 6.07
N GLY A 335 5.86 17.23 4.98
CA GLY A 335 6.96 18.01 4.38
C GLY A 335 8.26 18.00 5.20
N GLU A 336 8.27 17.36 6.38
CA GLU A 336 9.44 17.30 7.24
C GLU A 336 10.43 16.25 6.75
N VAL A 337 11.70 16.60 6.78
CA VAL A 337 12.85 15.75 6.41
C VAL A 337 13.89 15.79 7.54
N GLY A 338 14.74 14.78 7.60
CA GLY A 338 15.73 14.73 8.65
C GLY A 338 16.73 13.58 8.47
N LYS A 339 17.84 13.66 9.19
CA LYS A 339 18.88 12.63 9.24
C LYS A 339 19.15 12.26 10.70
N PHE A 340 19.14 10.98 10.99
CA PHE A 340 19.20 10.44 12.35
C PHE A 340 20.28 9.38 12.44
N ASP A 341 21.12 9.47 13.47
CA ASP A 341 22.14 8.47 13.75
C ASP A 341 21.52 7.20 14.32
N ILE A 342 22.10 6.05 13.97
CA ILE A 342 21.67 4.73 14.43
C ILE A 342 22.83 3.91 14.98
N ARG A 343 22.48 2.96 15.85
CA ARG A 343 23.35 1.88 16.33
C ARG A 343 22.94 0.56 15.68
N PHE A 344 23.90 -0.33 15.49
CA PHE A 344 23.68 -1.66 14.95
C PHE A 344 24.23 -2.72 15.89
N ASP A 345 23.36 -3.58 16.40
CA ASP A 345 23.79 -4.76 17.15
C ASP A 345 24.04 -5.93 16.19
N LYS A 346 25.28 -6.35 16.14
CA LYS A 346 25.72 -7.43 15.23
C LYS A 346 25.14 -8.79 15.61
N ALA A 347 24.93 -9.07 16.89
CA ALA A 347 24.43 -10.38 17.35
C ALA A 347 22.96 -10.56 16.95
N THR A 348 22.14 -9.56 17.19
CA THR A 348 20.71 -9.58 16.90
C THR A 348 20.36 -9.05 15.52
N ARG A 349 21.30 -8.42 14.81
CA ARG A 349 21.07 -7.69 13.57
C ARG A 349 20.03 -6.56 13.74
N ARG A 350 19.86 -6.03 14.94
CA ARG A 350 18.97 -4.92 15.21
C ARG A 350 19.59 -3.56 14.93
N LEU A 351 18.76 -2.67 14.45
CA LEU A 351 19.04 -1.25 14.42
C LEU A 351 18.27 -0.57 15.56
N ALA A 352 18.83 0.45 16.15
CA ALA A 352 18.16 1.33 17.09
C ALA A 352 18.55 2.78 16.78
N GLY A 353 17.67 3.73 17.05
CA GLY A 353 18.06 5.14 17.07
C GLY A 353 19.18 5.33 18.10
N TYR A 354 20.09 6.29 17.84
CA TYR A 354 21.31 6.42 18.64
C TYR A 354 21.03 6.57 20.13
N THR A 355 19.93 7.24 20.49
CA THR A 355 19.47 7.45 21.86
C THR A 355 18.28 6.57 22.27
N ASP A 356 17.78 5.72 21.37
CA ASP A 356 16.58 4.92 21.64
C ASP A 356 16.96 3.69 22.49
N GLU A 357 16.01 3.28 23.33
CA GLU A 357 16.05 1.96 23.94
C GLU A 357 15.69 0.89 22.89
N VAL A 358 16.25 -0.30 23.09
CA VAL A 358 15.97 -1.43 22.19
C VAL A 358 14.56 -1.96 22.48
N THR A 359 13.73 -2.01 21.47
CA THR A 359 12.35 -2.52 21.59
C THR A 359 12.33 -3.98 22.03
N GLU A 360 11.61 -4.29 23.09
CA GLU A 360 11.27 -5.66 23.46
C GLU A 360 9.93 -6.04 22.83
N TYR A 361 9.85 -7.23 22.22
CA TYR A 361 8.63 -7.73 21.58
C TYR A 361 7.82 -8.57 22.56
N ASP A 362 6.51 -8.58 22.37
CA ASP A 362 5.54 -9.16 23.31
C ASP A 362 5.67 -10.68 23.53
N TRP A 363 6.37 -11.40 22.66
CA TRP A 363 6.66 -12.82 22.88
C TRP A 363 7.41 -13.07 24.20
N ILE A 364 8.15 -12.09 24.69
CA ILE A 364 8.89 -12.15 25.97
C ILE A 364 7.92 -12.26 27.17
N LYS A 365 6.71 -11.72 27.05
CA LYS A 365 5.69 -11.79 28.11
C LYS A 365 5.14 -13.20 28.31
N GLU A 366 5.31 -14.05 27.32
CA GLU A 366 4.88 -15.45 27.33
C GLU A 366 6.03 -16.40 27.70
N TRP A 367 7.25 -15.87 27.81
CA TRP A 367 8.46 -16.60 28.25
C TRP A 367 8.40 -16.83 29.77
#